data_bc60055992ca868603627f932ef282f7
#
_entry.id   bc60055992ca868603627f932ef282f7
#
_cell.length_a   1.000
_cell.length_b   1.000
_cell.length_c   1.000
_cell.angle_alpha   90.00
_cell.angle_beta   90.00
_cell.angle_gamma   90.00
#
_symmetry.space_group_name_H-M   'P 1'
#
loop_
_entity.id
_entity.type
_entity.pdbx_description
1 polymer ?
#
loop_
_entity_poly.entity_id
_entity_poly.type
_entity_poly.pdbx_seq_one_letter_code
_entity_poly.pdbx_strand_id
1 'polypeptide(L)'
;MQVNKTRKFLRTLSIQNEPIIVGCSGGPDSMCLLRLLYDEGYKIICAHIDHSIREESVDERIFVEEYCRNLGIIFEPLKLEKKSENEFYYRKKRYNFYKKLADKYDTPYIATAHHGDDLIETVLMRLTRGSNLKGYTGFKKFIKKKNMFL
;
A
#
# COMPACT_ATOMS: atom_id res chain seq x y z
N MET A 1 0.58 -18.80 11.72
CA MET A 1 -0.59 -18.54 12.62
C MET A 1 -1.20 -17.17 12.46
N GLN A 2 -0.43 -16.15 12.23
CA GLN A 2 -0.96 -14.79 12.08
C GLN A 2 -1.41 -14.46 10.67
N VAL A 3 -0.77 -15.03 9.67
CA VAL A 3 -1.23 -15.00 8.27
C VAL A 3 -2.69 -15.47 8.18
N ASN A 4 -3.05 -16.52 8.92
CA ASN A 4 -4.42 -17.03 8.94
C ASN A 4 -5.41 -16.06 9.59
N LYS A 5 -4.99 -15.32 10.61
CA LYS A 5 -5.85 -14.27 11.21
C LYS A 5 -6.07 -13.11 10.24
N THR A 6 -5.03 -12.70 9.53
CA THR A 6 -5.14 -11.64 8.52
C THR A 6 -6.02 -12.09 7.36
N ARG A 7 -5.86 -13.31 6.87
CA ARG A 7 -6.75 -13.88 5.85
C ARG A 7 -8.21 -13.91 6.28
N LYS A 8 -8.45 -14.41 7.50
CA LYS A 8 -9.82 -14.42 8.05
C LYS A 8 -10.43 -13.04 8.11
N PHE A 9 -9.63 -12.05 8.50
CA PHE A 9 -10.04 -10.65 8.51
C PHE A 9 -10.31 -10.10 7.10
N LEU A 10 -9.42 -10.34 6.15
CA LEU A 10 -9.60 -9.90 4.76
C LEU A 10 -10.89 -10.45 4.15
N ARG A 11 -11.25 -11.68 4.49
CA ARG A 11 -12.51 -12.32 4.06
C ARG A 11 -13.77 -11.67 4.64
N THR A 12 -13.64 -10.92 5.74
CA THR A 12 -14.77 -10.18 6.33
C THR A 12 -15.03 -8.84 5.65
N LEU A 13 -14.12 -8.40 4.77
CA LEU A 13 -14.26 -7.14 4.06
C LEU A 13 -15.28 -7.26 2.93
N SER A 14 -16.19 -6.29 2.86
CA SER A 14 -17.22 -6.23 1.81
C SER A 14 -16.73 -5.53 0.54
N ILE A 15 -15.48 -5.76 0.16
CA ILE A 15 -14.90 -5.24 -1.07
C ILE A 15 -15.17 -6.25 -2.18
N GLN A 16 -15.96 -5.88 -3.18
CA GLN A 16 -16.37 -6.81 -4.23
C GLN A 16 -15.58 -6.65 -5.53
N ASN A 17 -15.75 -5.55 -6.22
CA ASN A 17 -15.18 -5.34 -7.56
C ASN A 17 -14.14 -4.24 -7.61
N GLU A 18 -14.11 -3.37 -6.61
CA GLU A 18 -13.17 -2.27 -6.56
C GLU A 18 -11.74 -2.79 -6.29
N PRO A 19 -10.75 -2.30 -7.02
CA PRO A 19 -9.37 -2.65 -6.71
C PRO A 19 -8.92 -2.01 -5.39
N ILE A 20 -7.90 -2.61 -4.80
CA ILE A 20 -7.23 -2.07 -3.61
C ILE A 20 -5.89 -1.48 -4.05
N ILE A 21 -5.67 -0.21 -3.72
CA ILE A 21 -4.36 0.41 -3.89
C ILE A 21 -3.46 -0.08 -2.76
N VAL A 22 -2.42 -0.82 -3.08
CA VAL A 22 -1.49 -1.37 -2.09
C VAL A 22 -0.18 -0.62 -2.16
N GLY A 23 0.15 0.08 -1.08
CA GLY A 23 1.45 0.73 -0.91
C GLY A 23 2.55 -0.33 -0.71
N CYS A 24 3.46 -0.44 -1.66
CA CYS A 24 4.49 -1.46 -1.66
C CYS A 24 5.89 -0.83 -1.78
N SER A 25 6.68 -0.95 -0.72
CA SER A 25 8.06 -0.43 -0.70
C SER A 25 9.09 -1.41 -1.30
N GLY A 26 8.72 -2.67 -1.47
CA GLY A 26 9.63 -3.76 -1.84
C GLY A 26 10.19 -4.51 -0.64
N GLY A 27 9.96 -4.01 0.57
CA GLY A 27 10.32 -4.72 1.79
C GLY A 27 9.42 -5.94 2.05
N PRO A 28 9.86 -6.86 2.94
CA PRO A 28 9.15 -8.13 3.17
C PRO A 28 7.71 -7.93 3.65
N ASP A 29 7.44 -6.90 4.42
CA ASP A 29 6.12 -6.64 5.00
C ASP A 29 5.10 -6.23 3.94
N SER A 30 5.47 -5.29 3.09
CA SER A 30 4.62 -4.83 2.00
C SER A 30 4.42 -5.89 0.93
N MET A 31 5.45 -6.69 0.66
CA MET A 31 5.34 -7.83 -0.27
C MET A 31 4.46 -8.94 0.27
N CYS A 32 4.52 -9.20 1.58
CA CYS A 32 3.62 -10.15 2.24
C CYS A 32 2.16 -9.69 2.15
N LEU A 33 1.89 -8.42 2.42
CA LEU A 33 0.54 -7.86 2.29
C LEU A 33 0.03 -7.97 0.86
N LEU A 34 0.84 -7.60 -0.12
CA LEU A 34 0.51 -7.71 -1.54
C LEU A 34 0.11 -9.14 -1.90
N ARG A 35 0.91 -10.10 -1.48
CA ARG A 35 0.68 -11.52 -1.75
C ARG A 35 -0.58 -12.04 -1.07
N LEU A 36 -0.82 -11.67 0.20
CA LEU A 36 -2.02 -12.08 0.91
C LEU A 36 -3.29 -11.56 0.22
N LEU A 37 -3.31 -10.31 -0.18
CA LEU A 37 -4.45 -9.74 -0.89
C LEU A 37 -4.66 -10.42 -2.25
N TYR A 38 -3.60 -10.71 -2.96
CA TYR A 38 -3.65 -11.45 -4.21
C TYR A 38 -4.23 -12.85 -4.03
N ASP A 39 -3.73 -13.61 -3.03
CA ASP A 39 -4.19 -14.98 -2.75
C ASP A 39 -5.67 -15.02 -2.32
N GLU A 40 -6.17 -13.97 -1.69
CA GLU A 40 -7.60 -13.84 -1.34
C GLU A 40 -8.48 -13.37 -2.51
N GLY A 41 -7.91 -13.18 -3.69
CA GLY A 41 -8.64 -12.88 -4.92
C GLY A 41 -8.99 -11.41 -5.13
N TYR A 42 -8.42 -10.49 -4.37
CA TYR A 42 -8.63 -9.06 -4.58
C TYR A 42 -7.94 -8.56 -5.84
N LYS A 43 -8.57 -7.62 -6.52
CA LYS A 43 -7.92 -6.82 -7.56
C LYS A 43 -6.95 -5.84 -6.91
N ILE A 44 -5.73 -5.77 -7.38
CA ILE A 44 -4.67 -4.99 -6.75
C ILE A 44 -4.06 -4.02 -7.76
N ILE A 45 -3.85 -2.79 -7.30
CA ILE A 45 -2.99 -1.82 -7.93
C ILE A 45 -1.78 -1.63 -7.01
N CYS A 46 -0.61 -2.06 -7.44
CA CYS A 46 0.61 -1.92 -6.65
C CYS A 46 1.18 -0.51 -6.82
N ALA A 47 1.14 0.27 -5.76
CA ALA A 47 1.70 1.61 -5.71
C ALA A 47 3.11 1.56 -5.11
N HIS A 48 4.12 1.70 -5.95
CA HIS A 48 5.52 1.68 -5.53
C HIS A 48 6.13 3.07 -5.57
N ILE A 49 6.71 3.50 -4.45
CA ILE A 49 7.38 4.78 -4.36
C ILE A 49 8.89 4.57 -4.28
N ASP A 50 9.56 5.04 -5.32
CA ASP A 50 11.01 5.08 -5.38
C ASP A 50 11.49 6.42 -4.80
N HIS A 51 12.13 6.35 -3.65
CA HIS A 51 12.67 7.54 -2.97
C HIS A 51 13.97 8.04 -3.60
N SER A 52 14.57 7.31 -4.54
CA SER A 52 15.82 7.65 -5.25
C SER A 52 17.00 8.03 -4.32
N ILE A 53 16.97 7.56 -3.08
CA ILE A 53 17.94 7.91 -2.05
C ILE A 53 19.16 6.99 -2.11
N ARG A 54 18.98 5.77 -2.64
CA ARG A 54 20.00 4.72 -2.71
C ARG A 54 20.06 4.13 -4.11
N GLU A 55 21.24 3.65 -4.51
CA GLU A 55 21.39 2.88 -5.75
C GLU A 55 20.53 1.61 -5.73
N GLU A 56 20.35 1.02 -4.56
CA GLU A 56 19.50 -0.16 -4.30
C GLU A 56 18.02 0.08 -4.61
N SER A 57 17.56 1.32 -4.65
CA SER A 57 16.16 1.65 -4.93
C SER A 57 15.73 1.26 -6.36
N VAL A 58 16.67 1.23 -7.30
CA VAL A 58 16.43 0.78 -8.68
C VAL A 58 16.19 -0.73 -8.68
N ASP A 59 17.00 -1.49 -7.96
CA ASP A 59 16.87 -2.95 -7.86
C ASP A 59 15.57 -3.34 -7.15
N GLU A 60 15.18 -2.62 -6.11
CA GLU A 60 13.89 -2.78 -5.43
C GLU A 60 12.72 -2.54 -6.38
N ARG A 61 12.79 -1.49 -7.18
CA ARG A 61 11.77 -1.18 -8.18
C ARG A 61 11.64 -2.29 -9.21
N ILE A 62 12.74 -2.75 -9.77
CA ILE A 62 12.77 -3.83 -10.77
C ILE A 62 12.17 -5.10 -10.16
N PHE A 63 12.54 -5.43 -8.94
CA PHE A 63 12.03 -6.60 -8.23
C PHE A 63 10.51 -6.55 -8.06
N VAL A 64 9.97 -5.43 -7.58
CA VAL A 64 8.53 -5.26 -7.38
C VAL A 64 7.79 -5.29 -8.72
N GLU A 65 8.33 -4.63 -9.74
CA GLU A 65 7.74 -4.60 -11.08
C GLU A 65 7.66 -6.00 -11.70
N GLU A 66 8.72 -6.77 -11.63
CA GLU A 66 8.73 -8.15 -12.12
C GLU A 66 7.79 -9.06 -11.35
N TYR A 67 7.75 -8.90 -10.04
CA TYR A 67 6.82 -9.65 -9.19
C TYR A 67 5.37 -9.38 -9.59
N CYS A 68 5.00 -8.14 -9.78
CA CYS A 68 3.67 -7.74 -10.23
C CYS A 68 3.37 -8.28 -11.64
N ARG A 69 4.33 -8.19 -12.55
CA ARG A 69 4.17 -8.71 -13.92
C ARG A 69 3.87 -10.20 -13.92
N ASN A 70 4.59 -10.97 -13.12
CA ASN A 70 4.40 -12.42 -13.03
C ASN A 70 3.02 -12.83 -12.48
N LEU A 71 2.42 -11.98 -11.65
CA LEU A 71 1.09 -12.21 -11.08
C LEU A 71 -0.03 -11.50 -11.83
N GLY A 72 0.27 -10.72 -12.86
CA GLY A 72 -0.74 -9.92 -13.56
C GLY A 72 -1.28 -8.74 -12.74
N ILE A 73 -0.51 -8.26 -11.77
CA ILE A 73 -0.86 -7.11 -10.95
C ILE A 73 -0.44 -5.83 -11.66
N ILE A 74 -1.31 -4.82 -11.66
CA ILE A 74 -0.99 -3.50 -12.22
C ILE A 74 0.05 -2.83 -11.34
N PHE A 75 1.16 -2.38 -11.95
CA PHE A 75 2.26 -1.71 -11.28
C PHE A 75 2.27 -0.23 -11.61
N GLU A 76 2.18 0.62 -10.58
CA GLU A 76 2.17 2.08 -10.69
C GLU A 76 3.34 2.66 -9.87
N PRO A 77 4.44 3.03 -10.54
CA PRO A 77 5.59 3.62 -9.86
C PRO A 77 5.47 5.14 -9.74
N LEU A 78 6.00 5.67 -8.66
CA LEU A 78 6.28 7.09 -8.48
C LEU A 78 7.75 7.26 -8.08
N LYS A 79 8.49 8.04 -8.85
CA LYS A 79 9.85 8.43 -8.50
C LYS A 79 9.81 9.79 -7.78
N LEU A 80 10.34 9.83 -6.56
CA LEU A 80 10.52 11.06 -5.81
C LEU A 80 11.97 11.54 -5.94
N GLU A 81 12.14 12.82 -6.25
CA GLU A 81 13.44 13.46 -6.16
C GLU A 81 13.74 13.81 -4.69
N LYS A 82 14.99 13.66 -4.28
CA LYS A 82 15.42 14.04 -2.93
C LYS A 82 15.40 15.56 -2.80
N LYS A 83 14.28 16.12 -2.33
CA LYS A 83 14.11 17.57 -2.11
C LYS A 83 14.12 17.98 -0.63
N SER A 84 13.98 17.03 0.29
CA SER A 84 13.85 17.30 1.71
C SER A 84 14.27 16.08 2.54
N GLU A 85 14.79 16.32 3.74
CA GLU A 85 15.02 15.27 4.73
C GLU A 85 13.81 15.12 5.67
N ASN A 86 12.77 15.91 5.49
CA ASN A 86 11.58 15.90 6.31
C ASN A 86 10.67 14.71 5.93
N GLU A 87 10.50 13.81 6.88
CA GLU A 87 9.62 12.64 6.74
C GLU A 87 8.17 13.03 6.44
N PHE A 88 7.71 14.15 6.98
CA PHE A 88 6.38 14.69 6.72
C PHE A 88 6.16 15.01 5.23
N TYR A 89 7.17 15.54 4.55
CA TYR A 89 7.12 15.82 3.11
C TYR A 89 6.92 14.54 2.30
N TYR A 90 7.70 13.49 2.58
CA TYR A 90 7.59 12.21 1.88
C TYR A 90 6.27 11.50 2.17
N ARG A 91 5.80 11.59 3.39
CA ARG A 91 4.53 11.05 3.81
C ARG A 91 3.36 11.71 3.06
N LYS A 92 3.37 13.03 2.93
CA LYS A 92 2.38 13.80 2.16
C LYS A 92 2.41 13.40 0.68
N LYS A 93 3.59 13.28 0.08
CA LYS A 93 3.75 12.84 -1.31
C LYS A 93 3.21 11.44 -1.54
N ARG A 94 3.46 10.54 -0.60
CA ARG A 94 2.95 9.17 -0.64
C ARG A 94 1.42 9.12 -0.66
N TYR A 95 0.78 9.79 0.25
CA TYR A 95 -0.68 9.80 0.32
C TYR A 95 -1.33 10.52 -0.85
N ASN A 96 -0.72 11.59 -1.35
CA ASN A 96 -1.17 12.25 -2.58
C ASN A 96 -1.12 11.28 -3.77
N PHE A 97 -0.08 10.48 -3.86
CA PHE A 97 0.05 9.47 -4.89
C PHE A 97 -1.03 8.39 -4.78
N TYR A 98 -1.26 7.85 -3.59
CA TYR A 98 -2.33 6.90 -3.36
C TYR A 98 -3.70 7.46 -3.74
N LYS A 99 -3.97 8.71 -3.40
CA LYS A 99 -5.21 9.35 -3.79
C LYS A 99 -5.35 9.49 -5.31
N LYS A 100 -4.30 9.90 -6.00
CA LYS A 100 -4.31 9.95 -7.47
C LYS A 100 -4.64 8.60 -8.09
N LEU A 101 -4.07 7.53 -7.57
CA LEU A 101 -4.35 6.18 -8.04
C LEU A 101 -5.78 5.75 -7.69
N ALA A 102 -6.26 6.08 -6.50
CA ALA A 102 -7.63 5.82 -6.10
C ALA A 102 -8.64 6.51 -7.02
N ASP A 103 -8.38 7.76 -7.41
CA ASP A 103 -9.21 8.48 -8.38
C ASP A 103 -9.10 7.87 -9.79
N LYS A 104 -7.88 7.52 -10.23
CA LYS A 104 -7.64 6.90 -11.54
C LYS A 104 -8.36 5.57 -11.72
N TYR A 105 -8.39 4.75 -10.69
CA TYR A 105 -8.98 3.42 -10.71
C TYR A 105 -10.37 3.34 -10.07
N ASP A 106 -10.94 4.47 -9.72
CA ASP A 106 -12.27 4.59 -9.13
C ASP A 106 -12.47 3.66 -7.93
N THR A 107 -11.58 3.79 -6.96
CA THR A 107 -11.62 3.00 -5.73
C THR A 107 -11.35 3.86 -4.49
N PRO A 108 -12.08 3.61 -3.38
CA PRO A 108 -11.79 4.28 -2.12
C PRO A 108 -10.79 3.53 -1.23
N TYR A 109 -10.31 2.34 -1.65
CA TYR A 109 -9.57 1.44 -0.77
C TYR A 109 -8.06 1.54 -0.95
N ILE A 110 -7.36 1.74 0.17
CA ILE A 110 -5.90 1.78 0.23
C ILE A 110 -5.44 0.88 1.37
N ALA A 111 -4.50 0.00 1.10
CA ALA A 111 -3.88 -0.87 2.08
C ALA A 111 -2.38 -0.60 2.18
N THR A 112 -1.87 -0.50 3.39
CA THR A 112 -0.44 -0.35 3.65
C THR A 112 -0.01 -1.25 4.80
N ALA A 113 1.24 -1.69 4.75
CA ALA A 113 1.87 -2.38 5.87
C ALA A 113 2.73 -1.39 6.64
N HIS A 114 2.51 -1.26 7.94
CA HIS A 114 3.28 -0.41 8.82
C HIS A 114 4.09 -1.23 9.80
N HIS A 115 5.32 -0.77 10.07
CA HIS A 115 6.24 -1.36 11.00
C HIS A 115 6.24 -0.55 12.30
N GLY A 116 6.07 -1.21 13.43
CA GLY A 116 6.21 -0.60 14.77
C GLY A 116 6.43 -1.68 15.81
N ASP A 117 7.47 -1.54 16.65
CA ASP A 117 7.80 -2.41 17.78
C ASP A 117 7.79 -3.92 17.42
N ASP A 118 8.52 -4.32 16.37
CA ASP A 118 8.59 -5.69 15.84
C ASP A 118 7.25 -6.28 15.38
N LEU A 119 6.22 -5.45 15.30
CA LEU A 119 4.89 -5.84 14.85
C LEU A 119 4.56 -5.19 13.52
N ILE A 120 4.10 -5.98 12.59
CA ILE A 120 3.57 -5.48 11.32
C ILE A 120 2.10 -5.14 11.51
N GLU A 121 1.76 -3.94 11.15
CA GLU A 121 0.40 -3.47 11.16
C GLU A 121 -0.10 -3.27 9.74
N THR A 122 -1.13 -4.02 9.36
CA THR A 122 -1.85 -3.78 8.11
C THR A 122 -2.91 -2.72 8.35
N VAL A 123 -2.82 -1.64 7.61
CA VAL A 123 -3.80 -0.56 7.66
C VAL A 123 -4.56 -0.54 6.34
N LEU A 124 -5.84 -0.85 6.42
CA LEU A 124 -6.77 -0.62 5.32
C LEU A 124 -7.46 0.72 5.57
N MET A 125 -7.36 1.60 4.61
CA MET A 125 -7.93 2.93 4.67
C MET A 125 -9.01 3.10 3.62
N ARG A 126 -10.05 3.86 3.95
CA ARG A 126 -11.06 4.27 3.00
C ARG A 126 -11.00 5.78 2.81
N LEU A 127 -10.93 6.20 1.56
CA LEU A 127 -11.07 7.62 1.20
C LEU A 127 -12.49 8.09 1.44
N THR A 128 -12.62 9.23 2.11
CA THR A 128 -13.91 9.90 2.27
C THR A 128 -14.16 10.79 1.07
N ARG A 129 -15.35 10.72 0.47
CA ARG A 129 -15.74 11.61 -0.64
C ARG A 129 -15.63 13.08 -0.22
N GLY A 130 -15.06 13.91 -1.11
CA GLY A 130 -14.92 15.36 -0.89
C GLY A 130 -13.82 15.76 0.09
N SER A 131 -12.98 14.83 0.52
CA SER A 131 -11.88 15.11 1.41
C SER A 131 -10.70 15.73 0.69
N ASN A 132 -10.29 16.91 1.16
CA ASN A 132 -9.01 17.48 0.80
C ASN A 132 -7.91 16.80 1.62
N LEU A 133 -6.84 16.37 0.96
CA LEU A 133 -5.66 15.82 1.63
C LEU A 133 -4.83 16.94 2.30
N LYS A 134 -5.42 17.67 3.24
CA LYS A 134 -4.65 18.43 4.20
C LYS A 134 -4.29 17.48 5.36
N GLY A 135 -3.11 16.87 5.30
CA GLY A 135 -2.72 15.84 6.23
C GLY A 135 -3.51 14.53 6.03
N TYR A 136 -3.83 13.82 7.08
CA TYR A 136 -4.56 12.56 7.06
C TYR A 136 -6.07 12.70 7.15
N THR A 137 -6.60 13.92 7.10
CA THR A 137 -8.02 14.20 7.33
C THR A 137 -8.94 13.63 6.27
N GLY A 138 -8.39 13.27 5.11
CA GLY A 138 -9.14 12.64 4.01
C GLY A 138 -9.28 11.13 4.09
N PHE A 139 -8.58 10.49 5.04
CA PHE A 139 -8.60 9.04 5.17
C PHE A 139 -9.30 8.63 6.46
N LYS A 140 -10.39 7.89 6.34
CA LYS A 140 -10.92 7.15 7.50
C LYS A 140 -10.13 5.86 7.63
N LYS A 141 -9.56 5.67 8.79
CA LYS A 141 -8.96 4.42 9.18
C LYS A 141 -10.06 3.37 9.27
N PHE A 142 -10.13 2.51 8.27
CA PHE A 142 -11.22 1.55 8.17
C PHE A 142 -11.01 0.40 9.15
N ILE A 143 -9.80 -0.14 9.20
CA ILE A 143 -9.47 -1.19 10.15
C ILE A 143 -7.95 -1.25 10.34
N LYS A 144 -7.57 -1.32 11.61
CA LYS A 144 -6.22 -1.52 12.04
C LYS A 144 -6.10 -2.93 12.62
N LYS A 145 -5.28 -3.76 12.01
CA LYS A 145 -4.96 -5.06 12.61
C LYS A 145 -3.47 -5.14 12.91
N LYS A 146 -3.16 -5.30 14.19
CA LYS A 146 -1.83 -5.59 14.69
C LYS A 146 -1.53 -7.08 14.50
N ASN A 147 -0.27 -7.41 14.31
CA ASN A 147 0.30 -8.75 14.45
C ASN A 147 0.36 -9.58 13.17
N MET A 148 0.95 -9.05 12.11
CA MET A 148 1.60 -9.92 11.16
C MET A 148 3.06 -10.09 11.59
N PHE A 149 3.46 -11.26 11.99
CA PHE A 149 4.87 -11.66 12.10
C PHE A 149 5.29 -12.30 10.79
N LEU A 150 6.46 -11.94 10.35
CA LEU A 150 7.17 -12.64 9.31
C LEU A 150 7.89 -13.85 9.86
#